data_8a9c463734a213f414c2ebb971a531d1
#
_entry.id   8a9c463734a213f414c2ebb971a531d1
#
_cell.length_a   1.000
_cell.length_b   1.000
_cell.length_c   1.000
_cell.angle_alpha   90.00
_cell.angle_beta   90.00
_cell.angle_gamma   90.00
#
_symmetry.space_group_name_H-M   'P 1'
#
loop_
_entity.id
_entity.type
_entity.pdbx_description
1 polymer ?
#
loop_
_entity_poly.entity_id
_entity_poly.type
_entity_poly.pdbx_seq_one_letter_code
_entity_poly.pdbx_strand_id
1 'polypeptide(L)'
;MQTRIETIADEVLRGLNVYEGRIADISEQWQELADVLDDYEVNTDVLYGVCISFTEDGIDYLAAVKEENMPKEVESIAVPIPSGRYLVGTIHQLNEMEPTFQALHSHQDYTHRPGISFEKYIGKNLDHIEIWVPVE
;
A
#
# COMPACT_ATOMS: atom_id res chain seq x y z
N MET A 1 -6.82 1.57 -18.57
CA MET A 1 -6.81 1.23 -17.12
C MET A 1 -8.20 0.87 -16.68
N GLN A 2 -8.33 -0.24 -15.97
CA GLN A 2 -9.60 -0.64 -15.38
C GLN A 2 -9.71 -0.05 -13.98
N THR A 3 -10.85 0.56 -13.69
CA THR A 3 -11.14 1.11 -12.38
C THR A 3 -12.44 0.55 -11.83
N ARG A 4 -12.55 0.52 -10.50
CA ARG A 4 -13.77 0.13 -9.81
C ARG A 4 -13.86 0.84 -8.46
N ILE A 5 -15.04 0.82 -7.87
CA ILE A 5 -15.26 1.32 -6.51
C ILE A 5 -15.36 0.12 -5.57
N GLU A 6 -14.62 0.18 -4.48
CA GLU A 6 -14.70 -0.78 -3.39
C GLU A 6 -15.06 -0.06 -2.10
N THR A 7 -15.85 -0.71 -1.27
CA THR A 7 -16.16 -0.23 0.08
C THR A 7 -15.59 -1.23 1.07
N ILE A 8 -14.80 -0.74 2.00
CA ILE A 8 -14.16 -1.60 3.01
C ILE A 8 -14.49 -1.12 4.43
N ALA A 9 -14.40 -2.06 5.38
CA ALA A 9 -14.45 -1.76 6.81
C ALA A 9 -13.07 -1.33 7.28
N ASP A 10 -12.99 -0.78 8.49
CA ASP A 10 -11.71 -0.41 9.10
C ASP A 10 -10.76 -1.60 9.12
N GLU A 11 -9.51 -1.35 8.79
CA GLU A 11 -8.47 -2.35 8.74
C GLU A 11 -7.19 -1.78 9.34
N VAL A 12 -6.36 -2.62 9.94
CA VAL A 12 -5.05 -2.23 10.46
C VAL A 12 -3.97 -3.00 9.72
N LEU A 13 -3.00 -2.25 9.21
CA LEU A 13 -1.81 -2.81 8.57
C LEU A 13 -0.62 -2.59 9.50
N ARG A 14 0.37 -3.48 9.43
CA ARG A 14 1.60 -3.35 10.21
C ARG A 14 2.83 -3.51 9.33
N GLY A 15 3.82 -2.65 9.61
CA GLY A 15 5.12 -2.70 8.96
C GLY A 15 6.23 -2.47 9.97
N LEU A 16 7.47 -2.62 9.52
CA LEU A 16 8.63 -2.56 10.43
C LEU A 16 8.96 -1.14 10.85
N ASN A 17 9.03 -0.22 9.89
CA ASN A 17 9.32 1.18 10.16
C ASN A 17 8.90 2.01 8.94
N VAL A 18 8.61 3.28 9.18
CA VAL A 18 8.27 4.21 8.10
C VAL A 18 9.55 4.60 7.36
N TYR A 19 9.56 4.37 6.06
CA TYR A 19 10.61 4.84 5.21
C TYR A 19 10.38 6.31 4.88
N GLU A 20 11.40 7.12 5.09
CA GLU A 20 11.39 8.54 4.74
C GLU A 20 12.55 8.80 3.78
N GLY A 21 12.24 9.11 2.53
CA GLY A 21 13.29 9.35 1.56
C GLY A 21 12.79 9.29 0.12
N ARG A 22 13.72 9.01 -0.78
CA ARG A 22 13.44 9.02 -2.22
C ARG A 22 12.66 7.77 -2.62
N ILE A 23 11.72 7.95 -3.55
CA ILE A 23 10.92 6.84 -4.09
C ILE A 23 11.82 5.74 -4.66
N ALA A 24 12.93 6.11 -5.27
CA ALA A 24 13.85 5.14 -5.89
C ALA A 24 14.46 4.14 -4.91
N ASP A 25 14.52 4.47 -3.62
CA ASP A 25 15.17 3.64 -2.60
C ASP A 25 14.19 2.82 -1.75
N ILE A 26 12.89 2.81 -2.10
CA ILE A 26 11.85 2.06 -1.38
C ILE A 26 12.14 0.55 -1.34
N SER A 27 12.83 0.03 -2.33
CA SER A 27 13.11 -1.41 -2.44
C SER A 27 13.82 -1.99 -1.20
N GLU A 28 14.62 -1.20 -0.50
CA GLU A 28 15.30 -1.65 0.71
C GLU A 28 14.31 -2.02 1.81
N GLN A 29 13.25 -1.23 1.95
CA GLN A 29 12.22 -1.52 2.96
C GLN A 29 11.47 -2.81 2.65
N TRP A 30 11.18 -3.06 1.38
CA TRP A 30 10.56 -4.32 0.95
C TRP A 30 11.44 -5.52 1.29
N GLN A 31 12.75 -5.38 1.13
CA GLN A 31 13.68 -6.45 1.46
C GLN A 31 13.70 -6.76 2.96
N GLU A 32 13.69 -5.72 3.79
CA GLU A 32 13.63 -5.91 5.25
C GLU A 32 12.36 -6.64 5.67
N LEU A 33 11.22 -6.26 5.13
CA LEU A 33 9.95 -6.93 5.43
C LEU A 33 9.97 -8.39 4.95
N ALA A 34 10.47 -8.63 3.74
CA ALA A 34 10.55 -9.99 3.19
C ALA A 34 11.43 -10.88 4.08
N ASP A 35 12.55 -10.37 4.58
CA ASP A 35 13.44 -11.11 5.46
C ASP A 35 12.76 -11.50 6.77
N VAL A 36 11.98 -10.61 7.36
CA VAL A 36 11.24 -10.89 8.59
C VAL A 36 10.16 -11.95 8.33
N LEU A 37 9.40 -11.81 7.26
CA LEU A 37 8.35 -12.77 6.93
C LEU A 37 8.93 -14.16 6.69
N ASP A 38 10.09 -14.23 6.05
CA ASP A 38 10.78 -15.49 5.79
C ASP A 38 11.30 -16.11 7.10
N ASP A 39 11.94 -15.32 7.95
CA ASP A 39 12.48 -15.78 9.24
C ASP A 39 11.40 -16.37 10.16
N TYR A 40 10.18 -15.83 10.12
CA TYR A 40 9.07 -16.30 10.93
C TYR A 40 8.13 -17.23 10.17
N GLU A 41 8.52 -17.63 8.96
CA GLU A 41 7.73 -18.56 8.12
C GLU A 41 6.30 -18.08 7.87
N VAL A 42 6.12 -16.76 7.66
CA VAL A 42 4.81 -16.19 7.37
C VAL A 42 4.52 -16.30 5.88
N ASN A 43 3.44 -16.99 5.55
CA ASN A 43 2.95 -17.07 4.18
C ASN A 43 1.77 -16.11 4.00
N THR A 44 1.90 -15.19 3.06
CA THR A 44 0.82 -14.27 2.73
C THR A 44 0.73 -14.09 1.22
N ASP A 45 -0.49 -14.00 0.71
CA ASP A 45 -0.78 -13.72 -0.70
C ASP A 45 -0.95 -12.24 -0.95
N VAL A 46 -0.86 -11.40 0.09
CA VAL A 46 -1.14 -9.97 -0.01
C VAL A 46 -0.12 -9.19 0.78
N LEU A 47 0.50 -8.22 0.11
CA LEU A 47 1.35 -7.21 0.74
C LEU A 47 0.80 -5.83 0.41
N TYR A 48 1.11 -4.85 1.25
CA TYR A 48 0.62 -3.48 1.09
C TYR A 48 1.76 -2.49 1.08
N GLY A 49 1.67 -1.51 0.19
CA GLY A 49 2.55 -0.35 0.20
C GLY A 49 1.74 0.88 0.60
N VAL A 50 1.95 1.37 1.81
CA VAL A 50 1.17 2.48 2.35
C VAL A 50 1.87 3.80 2.05
N CYS A 51 1.21 4.66 1.26
CA CYS A 51 1.70 5.99 0.94
C CYS A 51 1.18 6.96 2.00
N ILE A 52 1.99 7.17 3.05
CA ILE A 52 1.57 7.97 4.19
C ILE A 52 1.51 9.44 3.82
N SER A 53 2.56 9.95 3.19
CA SER A 53 2.58 11.32 2.67
C SER A 53 3.61 11.46 1.58
N PHE A 54 3.41 12.44 0.71
CA PHE A 54 4.38 12.82 -0.31
C PHE A 54 5.07 14.11 0.13
N THR A 55 6.40 14.15 -0.01
CA THR A 55 7.20 15.32 0.31
C THR A 55 7.79 15.89 -0.98
N GLU A 56 8.39 17.07 -0.92
CA GLU A 56 9.04 17.67 -2.09
C GLU A 56 10.12 16.77 -2.68
N ASP A 57 10.85 16.07 -1.82
CA ASP A 57 12.02 15.28 -2.23
C ASP A 57 11.75 13.78 -2.22
N GLY A 58 10.54 13.33 -1.88
CA GLY A 58 10.28 11.91 -1.81
C GLY A 58 8.94 11.54 -1.19
N ILE A 59 8.97 10.52 -0.32
CA ILE A 59 7.75 9.91 0.20
C ILE A 59 8.00 9.38 1.61
N ASP A 60 6.94 9.41 2.43
CA ASP A 60 6.85 8.64 3.66
C ASP A 60 6.04 7.39 3.35
N TYR A 61 6.64 6.23 3.49
CA TYR A 61 6.11 4.97 2.95
C TYR A 61 6.28 3.83 3.95
N LEU A 62 5.31 2.94 4.00
CA LEU A 62 5.38 1.75 4.84
C LEU A 62 5.07 0.51 4.02
N ALA A 63 6.04 -0.39 3.90
CA ALA A 63 5.80 -1.74 3.41
C ALA A 63 5.14 -2.53 4.54
N ALA A 64 3.99 -3.13 4.29
CA ALA A 64 3.13 -3.65 5.35
C ALA A 64 2.42 -4.94 4.98
N VAL A 65 1.94 -5.61 6.02
CA VAL A 65 1.05 -6.77 5.93
C VAL A 65 -0.17 -6.50 6.79
N LYS A 66 -1.20 -7.32 6.66
CA LYS A 66 -2.34 -7.29 7.58
C LYS A 66 -1.84 -7.56 8.99
N GLU A 67 -2.46 -6.93 9.98
CA GLU A 67 -2.06 -7.04 11.38
C GLU A 67 -1.93 -8.49 11.83
N GLU A 68 -2.85 -9.34 11.43
CA GLU A 68 -2.86 -10.77 11.77
C GLU A 68 -1.67 -11.55 11.22
N ASN A 69 -1.01 -11.02 10.18
CA ASN A 69 0.15 -11.67 9.55
C ASN A 69 1.49 -11.16 10.08
N MET A 70 1.50 -10.12 10.90
CA MET A 70 2.74 -9.65 11.51
C MET A 70 3.04 -10.47 12.76
N PRO A 71 4.23 -11.11 12.83
CA PRO A 71 4.62 -11.85 14.03
C PRO A 71 4.59 -10.95 15.27
N LYS A 72 4.02 -11.46 16.36
CA LYS A 72 3.88 -10.68 17.61
C LYS A 72 5.22 -10.38 18.26
N GLU A 73 6.21 -11.20 18.01
CA GLU A 73 7.56 -11.04 18.55
C GLU A 73 8.33 -9.93 17.87
N VAL A 74 7.85 -9.45 16.72
CA VAL A 74 8.49 -8.41 15.94
C VAL A 74 7.92 -7.06 16.34
N GLU A 75 8.80 -6.12 16.66
CA GLU A 75 8.39 -4.74 16.89
C GLU A 75 7.92 -4.14 15.56
N SER A 76 6.71 -3.60 15.55
CA SER A 76 6.09 -3.11 14.33
C SER A 76 5.26 -1.86 14.57
N ILE A 77 4.97 -1.15 13.47
CA ILE A 77 4.16 0.06 13.48
C ILE A 77 2.80 -0.26 12.88
N ALA A 78 1.73 0.16 13.55
CA ALA A 78 0.37 0.00 13.07
C ALA A 78 -0.08 1.24 12.31
N VAL A 79 -0.70 1.02 11.13
CA VAL A 79 -1.32 2.10 10.37
C VAL A 79 -2.77 1.71 10.13
N PRO A 80 -3.73 2.50 10.62
CA PRO A 80 -5.14 2.25 10.35
C PRO A 80 -5.51 2.68 8.93
N ILE A 81 -6.25 1.83 8.25
CA ILE A 81 -6.87 2.16 6.97
C ILE A 81 -8.35 2.37 7.25
N PRO A 82 -8.82 3.62 7.16
CA PRO A 82 -10.22 3.93 7.50
C PRO A 82 -11.21 3.23 6.57
N SER A 83 -12.35 2.88 7.13
CA SER A 83 -13.48 2.37 6.34
C SER A 83 -13.96 3.40 5.34
N GLY A 84 -14.67 2.95 4.33
CA GLY A 84 -15.29 3.81 3.34
C GLY A 84 -15.01 3.37 1.92
N ARG A 85 -15.27 4.28 0.99
CA ARG A 85 -15.13 4.01 -0.43
C ARG A 85 -13.75 4.36 -0.94
N TYR A 86 -13.27 3.53 -1.85
CA TYR A 86 -11.98 3.72 -2.53
C TYR A 86 -12.16 3.54 -4.02
N LEU A 87 -11.49 4.40 -4.79
CA LEU A 87 -11.34 4.20 -6.22
C LEU A 87 -10.11 3.35 -6.44
N VAL A 88 -10.28 2.23 -7.13
CA VAL A 88 -9.22 1.23 -7.32
C VAL A 88 -8.84 1.14 -8.78
N GLY A 89 -7.56 1.25 -9.07
CA GLY A 89 -7.01 1.02 -10.40
C GLY A 89 -6.07 -0.17 -10.40
N THR A 90 -6.17 -1.01 -11.42
CA THR A 90 -5.29 -2.17 -11.59
C THR A 90 -4.17 -1.85 -12.55
N ILE A 91 -2.95 -2.22 -12.21
CA ILE A 91 -1.80 -2.07 -13.09
C ILE A 91 -1.18 -3.43 -13.38
N HIS A 92 -0.43 -3.51 -14.49
CA HIS A 92 0.22 -4.75 -14.92
C HIS A 92 1.74 -4.67 -14.88
N GLN A 93 2.29 -3.46 -14.81
CA GLN A 93 3.72 -3.21 -14.79
C GLN A 93 4.03 -2.09 -13.80
N LEU A 94 5.18 -2.16 -13.16
CA LEU A 94 5.59 -1.16 -12.15
C LEU A 94 5.70 0.25 -12.71
N ASN A 95 6.03 0.39 -13.99
CA ASN A 95 6.13 1.72 -14.61
C ASN A 95 4.76 2.40 -14.81
N GLU A 96 3.66 1.68 -14.58
CA GLU A 96 2.32 2.25 -14.60
C GLU A 96 1.90 2.87 -13.27
N MET A 97 2.70 2.68 -12.21
CA MET A 97 2.37 3.08 -10.84
C MET A 97 2.10 4.58 -10.72
N GLU A 98 3.07 5.41 -11.08
CA GLU A 98 2.94 6.85 -10.95
C GLU A 98 1.84 7.44 -11.84
N PRO A 99 1.76 7.10 -13.15
CA PRO A 99 0.64 7.58 -13.98
C PRO A 99 -0.72 7.17 -13.45
N THR A 100 -0.84 5.96 -12.89
CA THR A 100 -2.09 5.48 -12.32
C THR A 100 -2.49 6.26 -11.08
N PHE A 101 -1.55 6.52 -10.16
CA PHE A 101 -1.82 7.37 -9.01
C PHE A 101 -2.34 8.75 -9.44
N GLN A 102 -1.68 9.37 -10.41
CA GLN A 102 -2.10 10.67 -10.91
C GLN A 102 -3.48 10.62 -11.55
N ALA A 103 -3.76 9.59 -12.34
CA ALA A 103 -5.06 9.43 -12.99
C ALA A 103 -6.19 9.24 -11.97
N LEU A 104 -5.96 8.44 -10.92
CA LEU A 104 -6.96 8.21 -9.88
C LEU A 104 -7.21 9.48 -9.06
N HIS A 105 -6.16 10.21 -8.71
CA HIS A 105 -6.27 11.46 -7.95
C HIS A 105 -6.91 12.59 -8.74
N SER A 106 -6.85 12.56 -10.08
CA SER A 106 -7.43 13.58 -10.94
C SER A 106 -8.78 13.15 -11.55
N HIS A 107 -9.32 12.00 -11.16
CA HIS A 107 -10.56 11.49 -11.74
C HIS A 107 -11.73 12.41 -11.42
N GLN A 108 -12.37 12.96 -12.45
CA GLN A 108 -13.38 14.00 -12.30
C GLN A 108 -14.71 13.51 -11.75
N ASP A 109 -14.99 12.21 -11.89
CA ASP A 109 -16.25 11.63 -11.45
C ASP A 109 -16.31 11.36 -9.94
N TYR A 110 -15.19 11.54 -9.24
CA TYR A 110 -15.09 11.23 -7.81
C TYR A 110 -14.45 12.38 -7.05
N THR A 111 -14.99 12.64 -5.87
CA THR A 111 -14.41 13.61 -4.94
C THR A 111 -13.52 12.85 -3.97
N HIS A 112 -12.26 13.23 -3.88
CA HIS A 112 -11.30 12.61 -2.98
C HIS A 112 -11.58 13.08 -1.55
N ARG A 113 -11.45 12.15 -0.60
CA ARG A 113 -11.51 12.48 0.83
C ARG A 113 -10.12 12.40 1.43
N PRO A 114 -9.86 13.12 2.53
CA PRO A 114 -8.59 12.99 3.24
C PRO A 114 -8.39 11.54 3.69
N GLY A 115 -7.18 11.04 3.55
CA GLY A 115 -6.87 9.68 3.95
C GLY A 115 -5.62 9.19 3.25
N ILE A 116 -5.29 7.95 3.56
CA ILE A 116 -4.09 7.29 3.07
C ILE A 116 -4.40 6.52 1.80
N SER A 117 -3.60 6.74 0.77
CA SER A 117 -3.62 5.90 -0.44
C SER A 117 -2.66 4.73 -0.24
N PHE A 118 -2.95 3.61 -0.87
CA PHE A 118 -2.07 2.47 -0.75
C PHE A 118 -2.03 1.62 -2.01
N GLU A 119 -0.95 0.87 -2.14
CA GLU A 119 -0.77 -0.15 -3.14
C GLU A 119 -1.09 -1.50 -2.52
N LYS A 120 -1.69 -2.40 -3.29
CA LYS A 120 -1.99 -3.75 -2.83
C LYS A 120 -1.40 -4.74 -3.83
N TYR A 121 -0.50 -5.58 -3.36
CA TYR A 121 0.16 -6.62 -4.14
C TYR A 121 -0.46 -7.95 -3.81
N ILE A 122 -1.09 -8.60 -4.80
CA ILE A 122 -1.93 -9.77 -4.59
C ILE A 122 -1.41 -10.95 -5.40
N GLY A 123 -1.60 -12.14 -4.86
CA GLY A 123 -1.32 -13.39 -5.55
C GLY A 123 -0.03 -14.03 -5.11
N LYS A 124 0.16 -15.27 -5.53
CA LYS A 124 1.29 -16.10 -5.12
C LYS A 124 2.63 -15.46 -5.49
N ASN A 125 2.68 -14.78 -6.64
CA ASN A 125 3.88 -14.09 -7.12
C ASN A 125 3.82 -12.58 -6.87
N LEU A 126 2.75 -12.08 -6.21
CA LEU A 126 2.53 -10.66 -5.92
C LEU A 126 2.59 -9.79 -7.18
N ASP A 127 2.09 -10.31 -8.28
CA ASP A 127 2.14 -9.67 -9.60
C ASP A 127 0.82 -9.01 -10.03
N HIS A 128 -0.24 -9.19 -9.25
CA HIS A 128 -1.48 -8.43 -9.43
C HIS A 128 -1.44 -7.22 -8.52
N ILE A 129 -1.32 -6.04 -9.10
CA ILE A 129 -1.10 -4.82 -8.34
C ILE A 129 -2.29 -3.89 -8.49
N GLU A 130 -2.81 -3.42 -7.38
CA GLU A 130 -3.90 -2.46 -7.32
C GLU A 130 -3.46 -1.20 -6.58
N ILE A 131 -3.97 -0.06 -7.03
CA ILE A 131 -3.77 1.22 -6.35
C ILE A 131 -5.12 1.68 -5.83
N TRP A 132 -5.16 2.01 -4.54
CA TRP A 132 -6.37 2.37 -3.80
C TRP A 132 -6.29 3.81 -3.33
N VAL A 133 -7.26 4.62 -3.76
CA VAL A 133 -7.33 6.06 -3.43
C VAL A 133 -8.65 6.34 -2.74
N PRO A 134 -8.65 6.98 -1.54
CA PRO A 134 -9.90 7.23 -0.83
C PRO A 134 -10.76 8.27 -1.57
N VAL A 135 -12.03 7.97 -1.67
CA VAL A 135 -13.04 8.85 -2.29
C VAL A 135 -14.29 8.94 -1.40
N GLU A 136 -15.08 9.97 -1.64
CA GLU A 136 -16.34 10.16 -0.95
C GLU A 136 -17.46 9.27 -1.46
#